data_0abf573f5fbdc0c8d965bee51d7b7f70
#
_entry.id   0abf573f5fbdc0c8d965bee51d7b7f70
#
_cell.length_a   1.000
_cell.length_b   1.000
_cell.length_c   1.000
_cell.angle_alpha   90.00
_cell.angle_beta   90.00
_cell.angle_gamma   90.00
#
_symmetry.space_group_name_H-M   'P 1'
#
loop_
_entity.id
_entity.type
_entity.pdbx_description
1 polymer ?
#
loop_
_entity_poly.entity_id
_entity_poly.type
_entity_poly.pdbx_seq_one_letter_code
_entity_poly.pdbx_strand_id
1 'polypeptide(L)'
;MIRKTRRFGLTPREHRVSLLPPTIGSMVVLVVTMFNGSVLWPESPFKAVLLTSAGIAGLVYLAVVNLVVMASYDDHAAYPWLNAVLAPIGLTLITYCVPRTLEPYVGVLLVLAAISSSIIGGRAPSIVMVVLTLAGTLAVRRDVLASADRWALQLSVVVLALIAVEAVQQLKNISHAHTLRLETISEFSRRIAETLDRAEVLSLLSTAFQSAVMADTYFVGIRDGDELHLELIYDDGEYFKDQRVKLEGSLSSWVLENRHSLFLPDLRKEVELPGVRVVLAGKHRTSLSWLGVPMRGASVDGIIAIGSYRPNAFDRGDLELLTTLAQRTAQALDIAAEHEQLAYRTKLDSLTGVYNHGAFLRILQDQANLASRTGKSLGLIMLDIDHFKTYNDTYGHQVGDEILTAMCQCMVSHIKKSDFVGRWGGEEFVIALPNATAPQLLDIATRVRQALSEVKIKNHEQDSIPAPTVSQGLAIFPHEAATLVELIHLADQRLYLAKARGRNEIEAAQDRNQTPVAKAT
;
A
#
# COMPACT_ATOMS: atom_id res chain seq x y z
N MET A 1 5.89 -5.12 -16.80
CA MET A 1 5.04 -5.03 -18.01
C MET A 1 4.31 -3.70 -17.93
N ILE A 2 4.83 -2.65 -18.59
CA ILE A 2 4.31 -1.28 -18.52
C ILE A 2 2.90 -1.27 -19.12
N ARG A 3 1.85 -1.09 -18.27
CA ARG A 3 0.48 -0.89 -18.74
C ARG A 3 0.49 0.36 -19.63
N LYS A 4 0.24 0.17 -20.95
CA LYS A 4 -0.07 1.26 -21.87
C LYS A 4 -1.16 2.12 -21.23
N THR A 5 -0.84 3.36 -20.93
CA THR A 5 -1.76 4.35 -20.37
C THR A 5 -3.00 4.44 -21.26
N ARG A 6 -4.15 4.06 -20.72
CA ARG A 6 -5.45 4.18 -21.40
C ARG A 6 -5.74 5.67 -21.64
N ARG A 7 -5.60 6.13 -22.88
CA ARG A 7 -5.75 7.55 -23.25
C ARG A 7 -7.13 8.14 -22.92
N PHE A 8 -8.16 7.30 -22.70
CA PHE A 8 -9.56 7.70 -22.47
C PHE A 8 -10.26 6.98 -21.32
N GLY A 9 -9.55 6.22 -20.49
CA GLY A 9 -10.11 5.63 -19.26
C GLY A 9 -11.12 4.48 -19.43
N LEU A 10 -11.71 4.30 -20.63
CA LEU A 10 -12.70 3.27 -20.90
C LEU A 10 -12.08 2.04 -21.57
N THR A 11 -12.59 0.86 -21.25
CA THR A 11 -12.25 -0.37 -21.96
C THR A 11 -12.87 -0.40 -23.36
N PRO A 12 -12.37 -1.18 -24.34
CA PRO A 12 -12.99 -1.33 -25.64
C PRO A 12 -14.46 -1.76 -25.59
N ARG A 13 -14.85 -2.50 -24.54
CA ARG A 13 -16.24 -2.91 -24.31
C ARG A 13 -17.11 -1.75 -23.84
N GLU A 14 -16.62 -0.95 -22.91
CA GLU A 14 -17.33 0.23 -22.40
C GLU A 14 -17.50 1.28 -23.50
N HIS A 15 -16.48 1.50 -24.33
CA HIS A 15 -16.57 2.36 -25.50
C HIS A 15 -17.68 1.92 -26.46
N ARG A 16 -17.76 0.63 -26.79
CA ARG A 16 -18.83 0.10 -27.68
C ARG A 16 -20.21 0.33 -27.08
N VAL A 17 -20.37 0.03 -25.78
CA VAL A 17 -21.67 0.23 -25.09
C VAL A 17 -22.06 1.70 -25.08
N SER A 18 -21.13 2.62 -24.85
CA SER A 18 -21.41 4.07 -24.82
C SER A 18 -21.73 4.66 -26.19
N LEU A 19 -21.16 4.10 -27.27
CA LEU A 19 -21.41 4.55 -28.63
C LEU A 19 -22.70 3.98 -29.26
N LEU A 20 -23.21 2.88 -28.72
CA LEU A 20 -24.38 2.20 -29.29
C LEU A 20 -25.62 3.10 -29.36
N PRO A 21 -26.05 3.82 -28.29
CA PRO A 21 -27.25 4.67 -28.35
C PRO A 21 -27.15 5.81 -29.37
N PRO A 22 -26.11 6.65 -29.41
CA PRO A 22 -26.03 7.73 -30.40
C PRO A 22 -25.86 7.20 -31.84
N THR A 23 -25.24 6.04 -32.02
CA THR A 23 -25.09 5.39 -33.32
C THR A 23 -26.44 4.90 -33.83
N ILE A 24 -27.20 4.17 -33.01
CA ILE A 24 -28.55 3.72 -33.38
C ILE A 24 -29.46 4.92 -33.67
N GLY A 25 -29.41 5.94 -32.79
CA GLY A 25 -30.17 7.17 -33.00
C GLY A 25 -29.83 7.84 -34.32
N SER A 26 -28.54 7.97 -34.66
CA SER A 26 -28.10 8.54 -35.95
C SER A 26 -28.58 7.71 -37.15
N MET A 27 -28.50 6.38 -37.07
CA MET A 27 -28.97 5.47 -38.10
C MET A 27 -30.51 5.63 -38.35
N VAL A 28 -31.29 5.66 -37.25
CA VAL A 28 -32.74 5.85 -37.33
C VAL A 28 -33.09 7.19 -38.00
N VAL A 29 -32.46 8.29 -37.56
CA VAL A 29 -32.72 9.62 -38.13
C VAL A 29 -32.30 9.67 -39.60
N LEU A 30 -31.18 9.05 -39.99
CA LEU A 30 -30.78 8.93 -41.40
C LEU A 30 -31.80 8.17 -42.23
N VAL A 31 -32.29 7.03 -41.75
CA VAL A 31 -33.33 6.24 -42.46
C VAL A 31 -34.62 7.05 -42.61
N VAL A 32 -35.07 7.73 -41.54
CA VAL A 32 -36.24 8.62 -41.61
C VAL A 32 -36.03 9.75 -42.61
N THR A 33 -34.85 10.36 -42.63
CA THR A 33 -34.50 11.44 -43.57
C THR A 33 -34.49 10.94 -45.01
N MET A 34 -33.95 9.74 -45.26
CA MET A 34 -33.96 9.11 -46.59
C MET A 34 -35.36 8.77 -47.05
N PHE A 35 -36.19 8.19 -46.16
CA PHE A 35 -37.59 7.86 -46.50
C PHE A 35 -38.40 9.11 -46.86
N ASN A 36 -38.27 10.17 -46.07
CA ASN A 36 -38.89 11.47 -46.39
C ASN A 36 -38.28 12.12 -47.62
N GLY A 37 -37.04 11.81 -47.98
CA GLY A 37 -36.38 12.26 -49.22
C GLY A 37 -37.09 11.75 -50.50
N SER A 38 -37.81 10.62 -50.42
CA SER A 38 -38.61 10.10 -51.52
C SER A 38 -39.70 11.07 -51.93
N VAL A 39 -40.18 11.90 -51.02
CA VAL A 39 -41.17 12.96 -51.28
C VAL A 39 -40.63 14.06 -52.23
N LEU A 40 -39.32 14.20 -52.32
CA LEU A 40 -38.62 15.13 -53.20
C LEU A 40 -38.54 14.67 -54.65
N TRP A 41 -38.83 13.40 -54.91
CA TRP A 41 -38.66 12.81 -56.23
C TRP A 41 -39.41 13.54 -57.33
N PRO A 42 -40.67 13.97 -57.13
CA PRO A 42 -41.42 14.70 -58.16
C PRO A 42 -40.85 16.09 -58.51
N GLU A 43 -40.26 16.76 -57.47
CA GLU A 43 -39.81 18.15 -57.62
C GLU A 43 -38.34 18.26 -58.06
N SER A 44 -37.50 17.35 -57.62
CA SER A 44 -36.04 17.37 -57.89
C SER A 44 -35.44 15.97 -57.80
N PRO A 45 -35.50 15.14 -58.87
CA PRO A 45 -34.92 13.79 -58.83
C PRO A 45 -33.46 13.74 -58.50
N PHE A 46 -32.67 14.74 -58.91
CA PHE A 46 -31.24 14.85 -58.58
C PHE A 46 -30.98 14.96 -57.06
N LYS A 47 -31.74 15.84 -56.39
CA LYS A 47 -31.59 15.99 -54.93
C LYS A 47 -32.04 14.74 -54.16
N ALA A 48 -33.10 14.08 -54.65
CA ALA A 48 -33.56 12.83 -54.04
C ALA A 48 -32.51 11.71 -54.14
N VAL A 49 -31.89 11.53 -55.30
CA VAL A 49 -30.81 10.57 -55.51
C VAL A 49 -29.60 10.92 -54.65
N LEU A 50 -29.23 12.20 -54.60
CA LEU A 50 -28.07 12.66 -53.83
C LEU A 50 -28.30 12.46 -52.31
N LEU A 51 -29.50 12.75 -51.81
CA LEU A 51 -29.87 12.52 -50.39
C LEU A 51 -29.83 11.04 -50.02
N THR A 52 -30.38 10.18 -50.90
CA THR A 52 -30.37 8.73 -50.69
C THR A 52 -28.94 8.19 -50.69
N SER A 53 -28.09 8.64 -51.61
CA SER A 53 -26.71 8.25 -51.70
C SER A 53 -25.91 8.72 -50.48
N ALA A 54 -26.10 9.96 -50.03
CA ALA A 54 -25.48 10.52 -48.84
C ALA A 54 -25.93 9.77 -47.57
N GLY A 55 -27.21 9.42 -47.48
CA GLY A 55 -27.75 8.65 -46.37
C GLY A 55 -27.17 7.22 -46.31
N ILE A 56 -27.07 6.52 -47.44
CA ILE A 56 -26.43 5.20 -47.51
C ILE A 56 -24.97 5.31 -47.13
N ALA A 57 -24.24 6.28 -47.67
CA ALA A 57 -22.84 6.52 -47.28
C ALA A 57 -22.69 6.81 -45.78
N GLY A 58 -23.60 7.58 -45.20
CA GLY A 58 -23.67 7.83 -43.77
C GLY A 58 -23.92 6.58 -42.93
N LEU A 59 -24.83 5.71 -43.34
CA LEU A 59 -25.10 4.43 -42.68
C LEU A 59 -23.87 3.51 -42.72
N VAL A 60 -23.25 3.40 -43.90
CA VAL A 60 -22.01 2.62 -44.05
C VAL A 60 -20.90 3.19 -43.19
N TYR A 61 -20.73 4.52 -43.20
CA TYR A 61 -19.76 5.21 -42.36
C TYR A 61 -19.98 4.92 -40.87
N LEU A 62 -21.22 5.07 -40.37
CA LEU A 62 -21.54 4.78 -38.97
C LEU A 62 -21.28 3.31 -38.61
N ALA A 63 -21.65 2.39 -39.49
CA ALA A 63 -21.38 0.95 -39.26
C ALA A 63 -19.89 0.64 -39.26
N VAL A 64 -19.12 1.14 -40.23
CA VAL A 64 -17.67 0.91 -40.30
C VAL A 64 -16.96 1.56 -39.12
N VAL A 65 -17.25 2.83 -38.83
CA VAL A 65 -16.58 3.57 -37.76
C VAL A 65 -16.87 2.96 -36.38
N ASN A 66 -18.13 2.70 -36.08
CA ASN A 66 -18.52 2.29 -34.73
C ASN A 66 -18.45 0.79 -34.50
N LEU A 67 -18.63 -0.06 -35.50
CA LEU A 67 -18.60 -1.51 -35.36
C LEU A 67 -17.23 -2.14 -35.68
N VAL A 68 -16.51 -1.62 -36.69
CA VAL A 68 -15.24 -2.20 -37.13
C VAL A 68 -14.05 -1.50 -36.49
N VAL A 69 -13.99 -0.18 -36.58
CA VAL A 69 -12.83 0.59 -36.07
C VAL A 69 -12.77 0.58 -34.57
N MET A 70 -13.94 0.65 -33.89
CA MET A 70 -13.99 0.51 -32.43
C MET A 70 -13.75 -0.92 -31.95
N ALA A 71 -13.84 -1.92 -32.83
CA ALA A 71 -13.48 -3.30 -32.49
C ALA A 71 -11.98 -3.53 -32.48
N SER A 72 -11.24 -2.80 -33.32
CA SER A 72 -9.77 -2.89 -33.49
C SER A 72 -9.03 -1.73 -32.85
N TYR A 73 -9.57 -1.18 -31.76
CA TYR A 73 -9.07 -0.01 -31.07
C TYR A 73 -7.59 -0.10 -30.75
N ASP A 74 -6.78 0.36 -31.68
CA ASP A 74 -5.41 0.76 -31.47
C ASP A 74 -5.35 2.29 -31.42
N ASP A 75 -4.59 2.83 -30.50
CA ASP A 75 -4.52 4.20 -30.00
C ASP A 75 -4.10 5.27 -31.06
N HIS A 76 -4.78 5.28 -32.23
CA HIS A 76 -4.47 6.22 -33.30
C HIS A 76 -5.06 7.62 -33.03
N ALA A 77 -4.19 8.52 -32.56
CA ALA A 77 -4.50 9.92 -32.26
C ALA A 77 -5.13 10.69 -33.43
N ALA A 78 -4.97 10.24 -34.66
CA ALA A 78 -5.52 10.88 -35.86
C ALA A 78 -7.02 10.65 -36.06
N TYR A 79 -7.57 9.58 -35.50
CA TYR A 79 -8.92 9.12 -35.78
C TYR A 79 -10.04 10.09 -35.35
N PRO A 80 -10.01 10.66 -34.13
CA PRO A 80 -10.99 11.67 -33.72
C PRO A 80 -11.01 12.91 -34.64
N TRP A 81 -9.86 13.33 -35.13
CA TRP A 81 -9.72 14.47 -36.02
C TRP A 81 -10.22 14.18 -37.44
N LEU A 82 -10.04 12.95 -37.92
CA LEU A 82 -10.63 12.52 -39.19
C LEU A 82 -12.14 12.55 -39.12
N ASN A 83 -12.74 12.07 -38.05
CA ASN A 83 -14.18 12.16 -37.81
C ASN A 83 -14.65 13.61 -37.70
N ALA A 84 -13.91 14.50 -37.06
CA ALA A 84 -14.23 15.91 -36.94
C ALA A 84 -14.28 16.66 -38.28
N VAL A 85 -13.69 16.09 -39.34
CA VAL A 85 -13.73 16.66 -40.71
C VAL A 85 -14.76 15.95 -41.60
N LEU A 86 -14.80 14.61 -41.57
CA LEU A 86 -15.70 13.84 -42.48
C LEU A 86 -17.16 13.97 -42.11
N ALA A 87 -17.52 13.96 -40.82
CA ALA A 87 -18.90 14.09 -40.40
C ALA A 87 -19.55 15.44 -40.82
N PRO A 88 -18.91 16.61 -40.67
CA PRO A 88 -19.40 17.88 -41.21
C PRO A 88 -19.67 17.88 -42.69
N ILE A 89 -18.82 17.24 -43.50
CA ILE A 89 -19.03 17.14 -44.96
C ILE A 89 -20.33 16.41 -45.27
N GLY A 90 -20.53 15.23 -44.61
CA GLY A 90 -21.76 14.47 -44.76
C GLY A 90 -23.01 15.23 -44.31
N LEU A 91 -22.96 15.87 -43.14
CA LEU A 91 -24.05 16.67 -42.60
C LEU A 91 -24.40 17.90 -43.49
N THR A 92 -23.39 18.57 -44.02
CA THR A 92 -23.56 19.70 -44.94
C THR A 92 -24.22 19.25 -46.24
N LEU A 93 -23.81 18.10 -46.78
CA LEU A 93 -24.42 17.53 -48.00
C LEU A 93 -25.89 17.16 -47.77
N ILE A 94 -26.21 16.54 -46.64
CA ILE A 94 -27.60 16.24 -46.25
C ILE A 94 -28.40 17.55 -46.13
N THR A 95 -27.85 18.58 -45.48
CA THR A 95 -28.49 19.90 -45.33
C THR A 95 -28.81 20.53 -46.68
N TYR A 96 -27.93 20.37 -47.68
CA TYR A 96 -28.17 20.87 -49.05
C TYR A 96 -29.37 20.20 -49.72
N CYS A 97 -29.52 18.89 -49.53
CA CYS A 97 -30.52 18.09 -50.19
C CYS A 97 -31.90 18.15 -49.53
N VAL A 98 -31.95 18.29 -48.20
CA VAL A 98 -33.16 18.17 -47.39
C VAL A 98 -34.06 19.38 -47.55
N PRO A 99 -35.42 19.21 -47.74
CA PRO A 99 -36.35 20.30 -47.71
C PRO A 99 -36.40 21.00 -46.35
N ARG A 100 -36.83 22.25 -46.33
CA ARG A 100 -36.88 23.09 -45.12
C ARG A 100 -37.66 22.47 -43.97
N THR A 101 -38.69 21.70 -44.25
CA THR A 101 -39.52 21.01 -43.26
C THR A 101 -38.75 19.94 -42.48
N LEU A 102 -37.66 19.42 -43.04
CA LEU A 102 -36.83 18.36 -42.44
C LEU A 102 -35.50 18.87 -41.83
N GLU A 103 -35.24 20.19 -41.90
CA GLU A 103 -34.03 20.78 -41.27
C GLU A 103 -33.84 20.42 -39.76
N PRO A 104 -34.90 20.35 -38.92
CA PRO A 104 -34.75 19.95 -37.52
C PRO A 104 -34.13 18.56 -37.37
N TYR A 105 -34.37 17.62 -38.28
CA TYR A 105 -33.75 16.28 -38.23
C TYR A 105 -32.22 16.32 -38.44
N VAL A 106 -31.74 17.26 -39.28
CA VAL A 106 -30.30 17.47 -39.47
C VAL A 106 -29.68 18.02 -38.19
N GLY A 107 -30.39 18.89 -37.47
CA GLY A 107 -30.00 19.37 -36.16
C GLY A 107 -29.82 18.22 -35.12
N VAL A 108 -30.77 17.29 -35.12
CA VAL A 108 -30.67 16.08 -34.27
C VAL A 108 -29.46 15.23 -34.67
N LEU A 109 -29.20 15.04 -35.97
CA LEU A 109 -27.98 14.33 -36.42
C LEU A 109 -26.71 15.01 -35.97
N LEU A 110 -26.64 16.35 -35.98
CA LEU A 110 -25.48 17.09 -35.48
C LEU A 110 -25.26 16.83 -33.98
N VAL A 111 -26.32 16.88 -33.18
CA VAL A 111 -26.20 16.63 -31.72
C VAL A 111 -25.74 15.19 -31.46
N LEU A 112 -26.31 14.20 -32.15
CA LEU A 112 -25.91 12.80 -32.00
C LEU A 112 -24.46 12.56 -32.48
N ALA A 113 -24.05 13.19 -33.59
CA ALA A 113 -22.68 13.14 -34.07
C ALA A 113 -21.71 13.81 -33.09
N ALA A 114 -22.11 14.93 -32.47
CA ALA A 114 -21.32 15.61 -31.45
C ALA A 114 -21.12 14.75 -30.19
N ILE A 115 -22.18 14.06 -29.74
CA ILE A 115 -22.09 13.08 -28.62
C ILE A 115 -21.12 11.95 -29.00
N SER A 116 -21.29 11.33 -30.18
CA SER A 116 -20.40 10.26 -30.64
C SER A 116 -18.94 10.71 -30.73
N SER A 117 -18.70 11.87 -31.32
CA SER A 117 -17.37 12.47 -31.43
C SER A 117 -16.75 12.76 -30.05
N SER A 118 -17.55 13.22 -29.08
CA SER A 118 -17.10 13.50 -27.70
C SER A 118 -16.73 12.21 -26.96
N ILE A 119 -17.48 11.13 -27.19
CA ILE A 119 -17.13 9.80 -26.64
C ILE A 119 -15.80 9.31 -27.21
N ILE A 120 -15.55 9.47 -28.50
CA ILE A 120 -14.37 8.97 -29.20
C ILE A 120 -13.14 9.84 -28.94
N GLY A 121 -13.27 11.15 -29.18
CA GLY A 121 -12.13 12.07 -29.34
C GLY A 121 -11.99 13.16 -28.27
N GLY A 122 -12.98 13.31 -27.41
CA GLY A 122 -12.97 14.37 -26.40
C GLY A 122 -13.48 15.73 -26.93
N ARG A 123 -13.20 16.81 -26.16
CA ARG A 123 -13.75 18.15 -26.40
C ARG A 123 -13.32 18.76 -27.74
N ALA A 124 -12.01 18.82 -28.01
CA ALA A 124 -11.47 19.61 -29.10
C ALA A 124 -11.95 19.13 -30.49
N PRO A 125 -11.87 17.84 -30.89
CA PRO A 125 -12.40 17.37 -32.15
C PRO A 125 -13.91 17.60 -32.29
N SER A 126 -14.66 17.45 -31.19
CA SER A 126 -16.13 17.63 -31.21
C SER A 126 -16.54 19.08 -31.43
N ILE A 127 -15.86 20.03 -30.80
CA ILE A 127 -16.09 21.47 -31.03
C ILE A 127 -15.75 21.83 -32.47
N VAL A 128 -14.61 21.35 -33.01
CA VAL A 128 -14.23 21.58 -34.40
C VAL A 128 -15.28 21.03 -35.35
N MET A 129 -15.81 19.83 -35.08
CA MET A 129 -16.90 19.24 -35.88
C MET A 129 -18.15 20.11 -35.87
N VAL A 130 -18.58 20.61 -34.72
CA VAL A 130 -19.77 21.48 -34.60
C VAL A 130 -19.56 22.78 -35.37
N VAL A 131 -18.40 23.41 -35.23
CA VAL A 131 -18.05 24.66 -35.93
C VAL A 131 -18.02 24.47 -37.46
N LEU A 132 -17.39 23.39 -37.94
CA LEU A 132 -17.30 23.10 -39.36
C LEU A 132 -18.70 22.79 -39.95
N THR A 133 -19.57 22.10 -39.20
CA THR A 133 -20.97 21.83 -39.64
C THR A 133 -21.76 23.12 -39.71
N LEU A 134 -21.63 24.02 -38.72
CA LEU A 134 -22.29 25.33 -38.78
C LEU A 134 -21.82 26.15 -40.00
N ALA A 135 -20.49 26.21 -40.21
CA ALA A 135 -19.94 26.92 -41.38
C ALA A 135 -20.44 26.34 -42.70
N GLY A 136 -20.48 25.02 -42.86
CA GLY A 136 -21.04 24.33 -44.02
C GLY A 136 -22.52 24.63 -44.21
N THR A 137 -23.32 24.58 -43.13
CA THR A 137 -24.74 24.91 -43.15
C THR A 137 -24.97 26.35 -43.64
N LEU A 138 -24.22 27.32 -43.11
CA LEU A 138 -24.30 28.72 -43.50
C LEU A 138 -23.88 28.97 -44.97
N ALA A 139 -22.87 28.23 -45.46
CA ALA A 139 -22.43 28.31 -46.85
C ALA A 139 -23.49 27.81 -47.83
N VAL A 140 -24.22 26.74 -47.45
CA VAL A 140 -25.26 26.11 -48.31
C VAL A 140 -26.61 26.81 -48.17
N ARG A 141 -26.95 27.28 -46.98
CA ARG A 141 -28.24 27.94 -46.64
C ARG A 141 -28.03 29.41 -46.31
N ARG A 142 -27.66 30.21 -47.29
CA ARG A 142 -27.43 31.66 -47.11
C ARG A 142 -28.67 32.41 -46.61
N ASP A 143 -29.85 31.88 -46.85
CA ASP A 143 -31.13 32.40 -46.38
C ASP A 143 -31.29 32.35 -44.85
N VAL A 144 -30.51 31.52 -44.15
CA VAL A 144 -30.45 31.53 -42.69
C VAL A 144 -29.96 32.88 -42.16
N LEU A 145 -29.02 33.51 -42.87
CA LEU A 145 -28.48 34.82 -42.49
C LEU A 145 -29.50 35.96 -42.60
N ALA A 146 -30.55 35.78 -43.40
CA ALA A 146 -31.55 36.79 -43.67
C ALA A 146 -32.78 36.73 -42.73
N SER A 147 -32.91 35.72 -41.86
CA SER A 147 -34.07 35.52 -40.99
C SER A 147 -33.66 35.27 -39.55
N ALA A 148 -34.17 36.10 -38.62
CA ALA A 148 -33.88 35.98 -37.19
C ALA A 148 -34.31 34.64 -36.61
N ASP A 149 -35.46 34.12 -37.01
CA ASP A 149 -36.02 32.85 -36.51
C ASP A 149 -35.12 31.65 -36.87
N ARG A 150 -34.55 31.67 -38.09
CA ARG A 150 -33.67 30.61 -38.55
C ARG A 150 -32.31 30.67 -37.87
N TRP A 151 -31.79 31.88 -37.64
CA TRP A 151 -30.61 32.06 -36.82
C TRP A 151 -30.79 31.51 -35.40
N ALA A 152 -31.95 31.82 -34.77
CA ALA A 152 -32.29 31.33 -33.45
C ALA A 152 -32.35 29.80 -33.42
N LEU A 153 -32.91 29.15 -34.43
CA LEU A 153 -32.94 27.69 -34.54
C LEU A 153 -31.53 27.10 -34.66
N GLN A 154 -30.70 27.62 -35.57
CA GLN A 154 -29.33 27.12 -35.76
C GLN A 154 -28.47 27.32 -34.53
N LEU A 155 -28.58 28.49 -33.88
CA LEU A 155 -27.88 28.77 -32.64
C LEU A 155 -28.31 27.82 -31.51
N SER A 156 -29.60 27.55 -31.39
CA SER A 156 -30.14 26.61 -30.40
C SER A 156 -29.59 25.19 -30.58
N VAL A 157 -29.50 24.72 -31.83
CA VAL A 157 -28.92 23.40 -32.14
C VAL A 157 -27.43 23.35 -31.80
N VAL A 158 -26.66 24.40 -32.12
CA VAL A 158 -25.25 24.48 -31.80
C VAL A 158 -25.04 24.52 -30.29
N VAL A 159 -25.81 25.33 -29.57
CA VAL A 159 -25.74 25.39 -28.09
C VAL A 159 -26.07 24.03 -27.48
N LEU A 160 -27.12 23.37 -27.98
CA LEU A 160 -27.48 22.02 -27.51
C LEU A 160 -26.37 20.99 -27.77
N ALA A 161 -25.74 21.04 -28.96
CA ALA A 161 -24.59 20.17 -29.26
C ALA A 161 -23.41 20.42 -28.36
N LEU A 162 -23.07 21.67 -28.06
CA LEU A 162 -21.97 22.02 -27.13
C LEU A 162 -22.27 21.60 -25.69
N ILE A 163 -23.51 21.80 -25.22
CA ILE A 163 -23.94 21.30 -23.90
C ILE A 163 -23.84 19.77 -23.85
N ALA A 164 -24.25 19.07 -24.89
CA ALA A 164 -24.15 17.62 -24.95
C ALA A 164 -22.69 17.14 -24.92
N VAL A 165 -21.77 17.81 -25.64
CA VAL A 165 -20.33 17.54 -25.61
C VAL A 165 -19.79 17.69 -24.18
N GLU A 166 -20.14 18.80 -23.53
CA GLU A 166 -19.65 19.05 -22.15
C GLU A 166 -20.22 18.05 -21.14
N ALA A 167 -21.50 17.74 -21.22
CA ALA A 167 -22.13 16.74 -20.36
C ALA A 167 -21.48 15.36 -20.50
N VAL A 168 -21.18 14.92 -21.72
CA VAL A 168 -20.47 13.65 -21.97
C VAL A 168 -19.07 13.67 -21.36
N GLN A 169 -18.34 14.79 -21.48
CA GLN A 169 -17.01 14.88 -20.91
C GLN A 169 -17.03 14.88 -19.37
N GLN A 170 -17.99 15.55 -18.76
CA GLN A 170 -18.16 15.51 -17.30
C GLN A 170 -18.49 14.09 -16.81
N LEU A 171 -19.44 13.41 -17.46
CA LEU A 171 -19.76 12.01 -17.13
C LEU A 171 -18.55 11.08 -17.27
N LYS A 172 -17.75 11.25 -18.33
CA LYS A 172 -16.51 10.48 -18.51
C LYS A 172 -15.52 10.72 -17.37
N ASN A 173 -15.30 11.96 -16.98
CA ASN A 173 -14.38 12.31 -15.90
C ASN A 173 -14.82 11.69 -14.56
N ILE A 174 -16.12 11.79 -14.23
CA ILE A 174 -16.70 11.20 -13.02
C ILE A 174 -16.55 9.67 -13.06
N SER A 175 -16.93 9.03 -14.16
CA SER A 175 -16.83 7.58 -14.33
C SER A 175 -15.38 7.10 -14.22
N HIS A 176 -14.44 7.81 -14.83
CA HIS A 176 -13.01 7.46 -14.77
C HIS A 176 -12.46 7.56 -13.35
N ALA A 177 -12.77 8.63 -12.63
CA ALA A 177 -12.36 8.79 -11.24
C ALA A 177 -12.92 7.66 -10.35
N HIS A 178 -14.20 7.34 -10.54
CA HIS A 178 -14.84 6.24 -9.78
C HIS A 178 -14.20 4.87 -10.08
N THR A 179 -13.96 4.56 -11.36
CA THR A 179 -13.30 3.31 -11.76
C THR A 179 -11.88 3.21 -11.17
N LEU A 180 -11.10 4.29 -11.21
CA LEU A 180 -9.75 4.31 -10.65
C LEU A 180 -9.78 4.04 -9.13
N ARG A 181 -10.71 4.64 -8.40
CA ARG A 181 -10.88 4.40 -6.96
C ARG A 181 -11.22 2.93 -6.66
N LEU A 182 -12.14 2.34 -7.42
CA LEU A 182 -12.50 0.92 -7.26
C LEU A 182 -11.33 -0.02 -7.62
N GLU A 183 -10.61 0.23 -8.69
CA GLU A 183 -9.40 -0.53 -9.06
C GLU A 183 -8.34 -0.45 -7.96
N THR A 184 -8.13 0.74 -7.39
CA THR A 184 -7.18 0.95 -6.29
C THR A 184 -7.58 0.17 -5.03
N ILE A 185 -8.85 0.24 -4.62
CA ILE A 185 -9.36 -0.52 -3.46
C ILE A 185 -9.18 -2.03 -3.70
N SER A 186 -9.53 -2.51 -4.88
CA SER A 186 -9.43 -3.94 -5.24
C SER A 186 -7.97 -4.43 -5.23
N GLU A 187 -7.06 -3.69 -5.86
CA GLU A 187 -5.64 -4.05 -5.91
C GLU A 187 -5.00 -3.97 -4.50
N PHE A 188 -5.31 -2.91 -3.74
CA PHE A 188 -4.86 -2.79 -2.36
C PHE A 188 -5.36 -3.94 -1.49
N SER A 189 -6.67 -4.25 -1.56
CA SER A 189 -7.26 -5.34 -0.77
C SER A 189 -6.67 -6.70 -1.10
N ARG A 190 -6.37 -6.95 -2.39
CA ARG A 190 -5.72 -8.19 -2.81
C ARG A 190 -4.30 -8.32 -2.28
N ARG A 191 -3.50 -7.27 -2.43
CA ARG A 191 -2.09 -7.28 -2.02
C ARG A 191 -1.91 -7.29 -0.51
N ILE A 192 -2.75 -6.55 0.22
CA ILE A 192 -2.67 -6.47 1.67
C ILE A 192 -3.05 -7.79 2.35
N ALA A 193 -3.89 -8.62 1.70
CA ALA A 193 -4.25 -9.94 2.22
C ALA A 193 -3.11 -10.98 2.12
N GLU A 194 -2.09 -10.70 1.31
CA GLU A 194 -0.95 -11.59 1.09
C GLU A 194 0.26 -11.22 1.98
N THR A 195 0.22 -10.06 2.67
CA THR A 195 1.34 -9.60 3.50
C THR A 195 1.06 -9.69 4.99
N LEU A 196 2.09 -10.04 5.75
CA LEU A 196 2.10 -10.11 7.22
C LEU A 196 3.14 -9.13 7.81
N ASP A 197 3.76 -8.30 6.97
CA ASP A 197 4.77 -7.33 7.37
C ASP A 197 4.16 -5.93 7.47
N ARG A 198 4.31 -5.30 8.64
CA ARG A 198 3.85 -3.94 8.93
C ARG A 198 4.42 -2.90 7.95
N ALA A 199 5.69 -2.98 7.63
CA ALA A 199 6.33 -2.02 6.72
C ALA A 199 5.81 -2.18 5.29
N GLU A 200 5.52 -3.40 4.85
CA GLU A 200 4.94 -3.67 3.55
C GLU A 200 3.50 -3.15 3.47
N VAL A 201 2.68 -3.29 4.52
CA VAL A 201 1.32 -2.71 4.62
C VAL A 201 1.37 -1.20 4.39
N LEU A 202 2.27 -0.48 5.06
CA LEU A 202 2.43 0.97 4.91
C LEU A 202 2.92 1.37 3.51
N SER A 203 3.81 0.59 2.90
CA SER A 203 4.28 0.80 1.52
C SER A 203 3.16 0.62 0.50
N LEU A 204 2.32 -0.39 0.66
CA LEU A 204 1.14 -0.62 -0.17
C LEU A 204 0.15 0.53 -0.07
N LEU A 205 -0.10 1.03 1.14
CA LEU A 205 -0.98 2.17 1.39
C LEU A 205 -0.45 3.45 0.72
N SER A 206 0.86 3.71 0.84
CA SER A 206 1.51 4.83 0.15
C SER A 206 1.32 4.76 -1.37
N THR A 207 1.49 3.57 -1.96
CA THR A 207 1.26 3.33 -3.40
C THR A 207 -0.20 3.59 -3.78
N ALA A 208 -1.16 3.18 -2.94
CA ALA A 208 -2.59 3.43 -3.16
C ALA A 208 -2.90 4.94 -3.16
N PHE A 209 -2.34 5.72 -2.24
CA PHE A 209 -2.52 7.17 -2.21
C PHE A 209 -1.96 7.84 -3.46
N GLN A 210 -0.74 7.51 -3.87
CA GLN A 210 -0.12 8.09 -5.06
C GLN A 210 -0.87 7.76 -6.35
N SER A 211 -1.59 6.64 -6.40
CA SER A 211 -2.31 6.21 -7.60
C SER A 211 -3.72 6.78 -7.71
N ALA A 212 -4.41 7.01 -6.60
CA ALA A 212 -5.84 7.31 -6.60
C ALA A 212 -6.22 8.67 -6.00
N VAL A 213 -5.35 9.28 -5.20
CA VAL A 213 -5.62 10.55 -4.52
C VAL A 213 -4.59 11.59 -4.95
N MET A 214 -5.05 12.76 -5.40
CA MET A 214 -4.18 13.89 -5.72
C MET A 214 -3.88 14.69 -4.46
N ALA A 215 -3.25 14.06 -3.47
CA ALA A 215 -2.85 14.69 -2.23
C ALA A 215 -1.39 15.19 -2.32
N ASP A 216 -1.16 16.40 -1.82
CA ASP A 216 0.19 16.96 -1.71
C ASP A 216 0.89 16.41 -0.46
N THR A 217 0.11 16.07 0.58
CA THR A 217 0.61 15.49 1.84
C THR A 217 -0.30 14.34 2.31
N TYR A 218 0.29 13.33 2.94
CA TYR A 218 -0.46 12.31 3.67
C TYR A 218 0.36 11.71 4.80
N PHE A 219 -0.32 11.21 5.81
CA PHE A 219 0.33 10.50 6.90
C PHE A 219 -0.56 9.40 7.49
N VAL A 220 0.12 8.43 8.11
CA VAL A 220 -0.48 7.37 8.93
C VAL A 220 0.08 7.52 10.33
N GLY A 221 -0.80 7.72 11.30
CA GLY A 221 -0.42 7.87 12.70
C GLY A 221 -1.10 6.83 13.58
N ILE A 222 -0.37 6.23 14.49
CA ILE A 222 -0.86 5.31 15.52
C ILE A 222 -0.78 6.03 16.87
N ARG A 223 -1.86 5.93 17.64
CA ARG A 223 -1.95 6.52 18.97
C ARG A 223 -1.09 5.76 19.96
N ASP A 224 -0.25 6.49 20.70
CA ASP A 224 0.57 5.98 21.79
C ASP A 224 0.38 6.91 23.01
N GLY A 225 -0.65 6.62 23.84
CA GLY A 225 -1.07 7.48 24.94
C GLY A 225 -1.58 8.84 24.46
N ASP A 226 -0.88 9.92 24.87
CA ASP A 226 -1.20 11.30 24.50
C ASP A 226 -0.44 11.80 23.26
N GLU A 227 0.30 10.92 22.60
CA GLU A 227 1.06 11.22 21.38
C GLU A 227 0.54 10.41 20.19
N LEU A 228 0.77 10.93 19.01
CA LEU A 228 0.57 10.26 17.75
C LEU A 228 1.94 9.92 17.16
N HIS A 229 2.23 8.65 17.03
CA HIS A 229 3.42 8.15 16.34
C HIS A 229 3.13 8.09 14.85
N LEU A 230 3.78 8.95 14.07
CA LEU A 230 3.62 9.04 12.62
C LEU A 230 4.56 8.03 11.94
N GLU A 231 4.00 6.91 11.50
CA GLU A 231 4.76 5.80 10.89
C GLU A 231 5.05 6.01 9.41
N LEU A 232 4.18 6.75 8.74
CA LEU A 232 4.32 7.12 7.35
C LEU A 232 3.97 8.60 7.22
N ILE A 233 4.89 9.39 6.69
CA ILE A 233 4.67 10.80 6.37
C ILE A 233 5.22 11.05 4.98
N TYR A 234 4.39 11.60 4.12
CA TYR A 234 4.78 12.09 2.80
C TYR A 234 4.36 13.55 2.68
N ASP A 235 5.24 14.39 2.18
CA ASP A 235 4.97 15.80 1.97
C ASP A 235 5.74 16.31 0.75
N ASP A 236 4.99 16.65 -0.31
CA ASP A 236 5.48 17.29 -1.53
C ASP A 236 6.79 16.67 -2.07
N GLY A 237 6.75 15.36 -2.34
CA GLY A 237 7.85 14.59 -2.93
C GLY A 237 8.83 13.96 -1.94
N GLU A 238 8.72 14.25 -0.65
CA GLU A 238 9.64 13.75 0.37
C GLU A 238 8.95 12.86 1.41
N TYR A 239 9.68 11.84 1.88
CA TYR A 239 9.25 10.99 2.99
C TYR A 239 9.98 11.35 4.26
N PHE A 240 9.25 11.46 5.36
CA PHE A 240 9.78 11.70 6.69
C PHE A 240 9.53 10.45 7.55
N LYS A 241 10.49 10.11 8.41
CA LYS A 241 10.41 8.92 9.26
C LYS A 241 10.35 9.33 10.72
N ASP A 242 9.63 8.52 11.50
CA ASP A 242 9.70 8.45 12.96
C ASP A 242 9.47 9.80 13.68
N GLN A 243 8.32 10.43 13.40
CA GLN A 243 7.92 11.64 14.11
C GLN A 243 6.83 11.33 15.13
N ARG A 244 6.97 11.92 16.33
CA ARG A 244 5.95 11.90 17.37
C ARG A 244 5.36 13.28 17.54
N VAL A 245 4.04 13.38 17.56
CA VAL A 245 3.31 14.64 17.66
C VAL A 245 2.32 14.55 18.82
N LYS A 246 2.23 15.62 19.61
CA LYS A 246 1.21 15.68 20.65
C LYS A 246 -0.19 15.72 20.03
N LEU A 247 -1.10 14.93 20.58
CA LEU A 247 -2.48 14.86 20.12
C LEU A 247 -3.30 16.07 20.54
N GLU A 248 -3.03 16.63 21.71
CA GLU A 248 -3.84 17.70 22.33
C GLU A 248 -4.12 18.87 21.37
N GLY A 249 -5.40 19.13 21.14
CA GLY A 249 -5.86 20.24 20.32
C GLY A 249 -5.59 20.10 18.82
N SER A 250 -5.18 18.93 18.31
CA SER A 250 -4.95 18.72 16.88
C SER A 250 -6.22 18.25 16.13
N LEU A 251 -6.25 18.43 14.79
CA LEU A 251 -7.29 17.83 13.94
C LEU A 251 -7.34 16.30 14.10
N SER A 252 -6.17 15.67 14.29
CA SER A 252 -6.05 14.24 14.53
C SER A 252 -6.68 13.81 15.85
N SER A 253 -6.50 14.60 16.92
CA SER A 253 -7.15 14.38 18.21
C SER A 253 -8.68 14.38 18.07
N TRP A 254 -9.22 15.37 17.35
CA TRP A 254 -10.66 15.45 17.12
C TRP A 254 -11.21 14.18 16.42
N VAL A 255 -10.52 13.70 15.37
CA VAL A 255 -10.92 12.47 14.64
C VAL A 255 -10.90 11.25 15.54
N LEU A 256 -9.85 11.09 16.35
CA LEU A 256 -9.67 9.95 17.25
C LEU A 256 -10.68 9.96 18.41
N GLU A 257 -10.92 11.12 19.04
CA GLU A 257 -11.83 11.26 20.16
C GLU A 257 -13.30 11.13 19.75
N ASN A 258 -13.69 11.80 18.67
CA ASN A 258 -15.08 11.76 18.18
C ASN A 258 -15.37 10.47 17.38
N ARG A 259 -14.34 9.74 16.97
CA ARG A 259 -14.50 8.51 16.22
C ARG A 259 -15.19 8.68 14.86
N HIS A 260 -15.11 9.87 14.30
CA HIS A 260 -15.70 10.23 13.02
C HIS A 260 -14.65 10.79 12.08
N SER A 261 -14.85 10.59 10.79
CA SER A 261 -14.05 11.26 9.76
C SER A 261 -14.30 12.76 9.79
N LEU A 262 -13.25 13.52 9.53
CA LEU A 262 -13.32 14.97 9.44
C LEU A 262 -12.88 15.41 8.04
N PHE A 263 -13.76 16.11 7.33
CA PHE A 263 -13.52 16.63 6.01
C PHE A 263 -13.58 18.16 6.02
N LEU A 264 -12.46 18.80 5.76
CA LEU A 264 -12.29 20.27 5.75
C LEU A 264 -11.87 20.71 4.34
N PRO A 265 -12.82 21.12 3.51
CA PRO A 265 -12.54 21.44 2.09
C PRO A 265 -11.71 22.74 1.94
N ASP A 266 -11.82 23.69 2.87
CA ASP A 266 -11.06 24.95 2.85
C ASP A 266 -10.73 25.42 4.28
N LEU A 267 -9.48 25.18 4.69
CA LEU A 267 -8.98 25.55 6.03
C LEU A 267 -8.78 27.07 6.25
N ARG A 268 -8.95 27.90 5.23
CA ARG A 268 -8.93 29.37 5.36
C ARG A 268 -10.24 29.91 5.91
N LYS A 269 -11.32 29.14 5.79
CA LYS A 269 -12.59 29.45 6.43
C LYS A 269 -12.48 29.08 7.90
N GLU A 270 -13.08 29.90 8.79
CA GLU A 270 -13.10 29.58 10.21
C GLU A 270 -13.64 28.17 10.43
N VAL A 271 -12.79 27.31 10.98
CA VAL A 271 -13.18 25.96 11.38
C VAL A 271 -13.80 26.11 12.78
N GLU A 272 -15.12 26.04 12.87
CA GLU A 272 -15.87 26.09 14.14
C GLU A 272 -15.65 24.78 14.96
N LEU A 273 -14.39 24.45 15.23
CA LEU A 273 -14.03 23.33 16.11
C LEU A 273 -13.39 23.90 17.38
N PRO A 274 -14.14 24.02 18.49
CA PRO A 274 -13.60 24.59 19.72
C PRO A 274 -12.36 23.84 20.20
N GLY A 275 -11.26 24.56 20.43
CA GLY A 275 -10.03 24.00 20.97
C GLY A 275 -9.11 23.29 19.97
N VAL A 276 -9.48 23.24 18.69
CA VAL A 276 -8.66 22.57 17.67
C VAL A 276 -7.68 23.56 17.01
N ARG A 277 -6.42 23.17 16.91
CA ARG A 277 -5.36 23.90 16.20
C ARG A 277 -4.82 23.03 15.05
N VAL A 278 -4.44 23.67 13.95
CA VAL A 278 -3.73 22.97 12.87
C VAL A 278 -2.29 22.75 13.32
N VAL A 279 -1.93 21.49 13.57
CA VAL A 279 -0.56 21.08 13.88
C VAL A 279 0.13 20.69 12.58
N LEU A 280 1.31 21.25 12.32
CA LEU A 280 2.09 20.99 11.12
C LEU A 280 2.97 19.75 11.34
N ALA A 281 2.89 18.79 10.40
CA ALA A 281 3.82 17.68 10.28
C ALA A 281 4.44 17.71 8.87
N GLY A 282 5.70 17.32 8.75
CA GLY A 282 6.44 17.40 7.48
C GLY A 282 7.08 18.77 7.23
N LYS A 283 6.97 19.28 6.01
CA LYS A 283 7.44 20.62 5.65
C LYS A 283 6.56 21.67 6.34
N HIS A 284 7.16 22.73 6.86
CA HIS A 284 6.45 23.80 7.60
C HIS A 284 5.50 24.65 6.71
N ARG A 285 4.64 23.97 5.96
CA ARG A 285 3.65 24.56 5.07
C ARG A 285 2.24 24.07 5.45
N THR A 286 1.30 24.99 5.61
CA THR A 286 -0.08 24.66 5.99
C THR A 286 -0.87 24.15 4.80
N SER A 287 -1.50 22.99 4.91
CA SER A 287 -2.50 22.52 3.96
C SER A 287 -3.69 23.46 3.91
N LEU A 288 -4.31 23.62 2.75
CA LEU A 288 -5.51 24.42 2.55
C LEU A 288 -6.79 23.58 2.49
N SER A 289 -6.69 22.28 2.24
CA SER A 289 -7.76 21.30 2.44
C SER A 289 -7.21 20.07 3.15
N TRP A 290 -8.06 19.45 3.97
CA TRP A 290 -7.66 18.33 4.82
C TRP A 290 -8.79 17.31 4.98
N LEU A 291 -8.44 16.05 5.00
CA LEU A 291 -9.35 14.94 5.20
C LEU A 291 -8.66 13.91 6.10
N GLY A 292 -9.27 13.60 7.23
CA GLY A 292 -8.79 12.58 8.15
C GLY A 292 -9.86 11.56 8.48
N VAL A 293 -9.47 10.30 8.56
CA VAL A 293 -10.34 9.19 8.91
C VAL A 293 -9.73 8.35 10.03
N PRO A 294 -10.53 7.89 10.99
CA PRO A 294 -10.03 7.03 12.05
C PRO A 294 -9.66 5.65 11.48
N MET A 295 -8.55 5.11 11.94
CA MET A 295 -8.07 3.78 11.64
C MET A 295 -8.22 2.91 12.89
N ARG A 296 -9.09 1.89 12.83
CA ARG A 296 -9.45 1.08 13.99
C ARG A 296 -9.39 -0.39 13.70
N GLY A 297 -8.62 -1.05 14.53
CA GLY A 297 -8.52 -2.48 14.62
C GLY A 297 -8.75 -2.99 16.05
N ALA A 298 -8.42 -4.24 16.33
CA ALA A 298 -8.47 -4.82 17.65
C ALA A 298 -7.35 -4.30 18.56
N SER A 299 -6.16 -4.08 18.00
CA SER A 299 -4.96 -3.58 18.67
C SER A 299 -4.52 -2.20 18.15
N VAL A 300 -5.08 -1.74 17.02
CA VAL A 300 -4.71 -0.51 16.35
C VAL A 300 -5.75 0.58 16.61
N ASP A 301 -5.33 1.70 17.21
CA ASP A 301 -6.08 2.95 17.29
C ASP A 301 -5.24 4.06 16.65
N GLY A 302 -5.70 4.59 15.52
CA GLY A 302 -4.89 5.50 14.73
C GLY A 302 -5.71 6.33 13.75
N ILE A 303 -5.00 7.06 12.90
CA ILE A 303 -5.57 7.95 11.89
C ILE A 303 -4.82 7.83 10.58
N ILE A 304 -5.57 7.93 9.49
CA ILE A 304 -5.03 8.23 8.17
C ILE A 304 -5.53 9.60 7.77
N ALA A 305 -4.63 10.48 7.34
CA ALA A 305 -5.00 11.80 6.87
C ALA A 305 -4.27 12.18 5.59
N ILE A 306 -4.97 12.94 4.75
CA ILE A 306 -4.47 13.53 3.52
C ILE A 306 -4.66 15.05 3.55
N GLY A 307 -3.75 15.77 2.93
CA GLY A 307 -3.81 17.22 2.81
C GLY A 307 -3.45 17.70 1.42
N SER A 308 -3.91 18.89 1.06
CA SER A 308 -3.49 19.56 -0.17
C SER A 308 -3.23 21.04 0.08
N TYR A 309 -2.28 21.59 -0.67
CA TYR A 309 -1.99 23.03 -0.71
C TYR A 309 -2.96 23.85 -1.56
N ARG A 310 -4.01 23.19 -2.07
CA ARG A 310 -5.13 23.81 -2.79
C ARG A 310 -6.41 23.65 -1.98
N PRO A 311 -7.28 24.67 -1.93
CA PRO A 311 -8.59 24.53 -1.33
C PRO A 311 -9.50 23.67 -2.22
N ASN A 312 -10.48 23.00 -1.62
CA ASN A 312 -11.46 22.15 -2.30
C ASN A 312 -10.81 21.06 -3.18
N ALA A 313 -9.67 20.51 -2.73
CA ALA A 313 -8.92 19.50 -3.49
C ALA A 313 -9.56 18.11 -3.42
N PHE A 314 -10.34 17.83 -2.38
CA PHE A 314 -10.95 16.53 -2.14
C PHE A 314 -12.46 16.56 -2.28
N ASP A 315 -13.05 15.39 -2.58
CA ASP A 315 -14.48 15.18 -2.69
C ASP A 315 -14.98 14.04 -1.77
N ARG A 316 -16.30 13.75 -1.83
CA ARG A 316 -16.89 12.65 -1.04
C ARG A 316 -16.36 11.27 -1.43
N GLY A 317 -15.99 11.07 -2.69
CA GLY A 317 -15.40 9.81 -3.15
C GLY A 317 -14.01 9.59 -2.58
N ASP A 318 -13.23 10.64 -2.34
CA ASP A 318 -11.95 10.54 -1.64
C ASP A 318 -12.14 10.16 -0.17
N LEU A 319 -13.20 10.68 0.48
CA LEU A 319 -13.57 10.26 1.83
C LEU A 319 -13.94 8.78 1.91
N GLU A 320 -14.73 8.27 0.96
CA GLU A 320 -15.12 6.85 0.89
C GLU A 320 -13.90 5.95 0.63
N LEU A 321 -13.04 6.35 -0.30
CA LEU A 321 -11.79 5.66 -0.59
C LEU A 321 -10.90 5.59 0.67
N LEU A 322 -10.65 6.75 1.30
CA LEU A 322 -9.79 6.84 2.47
C LEU A 322 -10.33 6.02 3.65
N THR A 323 -11.65 6.05 3.86
CA THR A 323 -12.31 5.26 4.91
C THR A 323 -12.13 3.75 4.67
N THR A 324 -12.28 3.31 3.42
CA THR A 324 -12.08 1.90 3.05
C THR A 324 -10.63 1.47 3.22
N LEU A 325 -9.68 2.30 2.78
CA LEU A 325 -8.24 2.04 2.95
C LEU A 325 -7.85 1.99 4.43
N ALA A 326 -8.37 2.90 5.26
CA ALA A 326 -8.12 2.94 6.69
C ALA A 326 -8.60 1.67 7.40
N GLN A 327 -9.83 1.22 7.08
CA GLN A 327 -10.39 0.00 7.65
C GLN A 327 -9.57 -1.24 7.27
N ARG A 328 -9.18 -1.36 5.99
CA ARG A 328 -8.37 -2.49 5.51
C ARG A 328 -6.96 -2.47 6.11
N THR A 329 -6.36 -1.29 6.22
CA THR A 329 -5.04 -1.12 6.84
C THR A 329 -5.07 -1.51 8.32
N ALA A 330 -6.07 -1.06 9.08
CA ALA A 330 -6.21 -1.44 10.48
C ALA A 330 -6.31 -2.96 10.67
N GLN A 331 -7.14 -3.64 9.86
CA GLN A 331 -7.27 -5.10 9.89
C GLN A 331 -5.95 -5.81 9.57
N ALA A 332 -5.19 -5.34 8.57
CA ALA A 332 -3.91 -5.95 8.21
C ALA A 332 -2.84 -5.72 9.28
N LEU A 333 -2.81 -4.54 9.91
CA LEU A 333 -1.89 -4.26 11.02
C LEU A 333 -2.21 -5.11 12.25
N ASP A 334 -3.48 -5.39 12.54
CA ASP A 334 -3.87 -6.32 13.61
C ASP A 334 -3.38 -7.75 13.33
N ILE A 335 -3.56 -8.24 12.10
CA ILE A 335 -3.09 -9.57 11.68
C ILE A 335 -1.56 -9.64 11.76
N ALA A 336 -0.85 -8.60 11.31
CA ALA A 336 0.59 -8.54 11.39
C ALA A 336 1.09 -8.57 12.85
N ALA A 337 0.44 -7.82 13.75
CA ALA A 337 0.76 -7.81 15.17
C ALA A 337 0.50 -9.16 15.85
N GLU A 338 -0.63 -9.81 15.53
CA GLU A 338 -0.95 -11.16 16.03
C GLU A 338 0.06 -12.20 15.53
N HIS A 339 0.41 -12.13 14.25
CA HIS A 339 1.42 -13.01 13.66
C HIS A 339 2.80 -12.80 14.32
N GLU A 340 3.19 -11.56 14.59
CA GLU A 340 4.43 -11.24 15.28
C GLU A 340 4.44 -11.79 16.71
N GLN A 341 3.31 -11.69 17.45
CA GLN A 341 3.17 -12.26 18.78
C GLN A 341 3.26 -13.81 18.77
N LEU A 342 2.60 -14.44 17.81
CA LEU A 342 2.68 -15.91 17.64
C LEU A 342 4.11 -16.32 17.29
N ALA A 343 4.77 -15.61 16.37
CA ALA A 343 6.17 -15.84 16.01
C ALA A 343 7.10 -15.61 17.19
N TYR A 344 6.80 -14.66 18.08
CA TYR A 344 7.57 -14.44 19.31
C TYR A 344 7.38 -15.59 20.30
N ARG A 345 6.14 -16.03 20.54
CA ARG A 345 5.86 -17.18 21.41
C ARG A 345 6.53 -18.47 20.93
N THR A 346 6.61 -18.67 19.61
CA THR A 346 7.30 -19.83 19.03
C THR A 346 8.83 -19.73 19.06
N LYS A 347 9.41 -18.58 19.45
CA LYS A 347 10.85 -18.39 19.63
C LYS A 347 11.35 -18.80 21.02
N LEU A 348 10.48 -18.89 22.00
CA LEU A 348 10.84 -19.21 23.36
C LEU A 348 10.65 -20.70 23.67
N ASP A 349 11.47 -21.22 24.60
CA ASP A 349 11.27 -22.53 25.22
C ASP A 349 10.08 -22.45 26.18
N SER A 350 9.14 -23.38 26.06
CA SER A 350 7.87 -23.35 26.80
C SER A 350 8.03 -23.53 28.30
N LEU A 351 9.11 -24.18 28.77
CA LEU A 351 9.39 -24.40 30.18
C LEU A 351 10.13 -23.24 30.81
N THR A 352 11.20 -22.80 30.15
CA THR A 352 12.20 -21.89 30.77
C THR A 352 12.02 -20.43 30.36
N GLY A 353 11.26 -20.16 29.31
CA GLY A 353 11.01 -18.79 28.82
C GLY A 353 12.19 -18.10 28.11
N VAL A 354 13.37 -18.78 27.98
CA VAL A 354 14.48 -18.29 27.14
C VAL A 354 14.33 -18.73 25.70
N TYR A 355 15.18 -18.26 24.79
CA TYR A 355 15.11 -18.66 23.40
C TYR A 355 15.25 -20.18 23.22
N ASN A 356 14.38 -20.77 22.37
CA ASN A 356 14.56 -22.18 21.99
C ASN A 356 15.75 -22.33 21.02
N HIS A 357 16.20 -23.55 20.79
CA HIS A 357 17.34 -23.86 19.93
C HIS A 357 17.28 -23.18 18.55
N GLY A 358 16.13 -23.29 17.86
CA GLY A 358 15.99 -22.73 16.50
C GLY A 358 16.02 -21.20 16.45
N ALA A 359 15.43 -20.53 17.45
CA ALA A 359 15.46 -19.08 17.55
C ALA A 359 16.87 -18.57 17.96
N PHE A 360 17.52 -19.27 18.90
CA PHE A 360 18.86 -18.90 19.34
C PHE A 360 19.87 -19.02 18.20
N LEU A 361 19.82 -20.08 17.40
CA LEU A 361 20.71 -20.22 16.22
C LEU A 361 20.57 -19.07 15.24
N ARG A 362 19.36 -18.58 14.99
CA ARG A 362 19.13 -17.42 14.11
C ARG A 362 19.74 -16.16 14.70
N ILE A 363 19.51 -15.89 16.00
CA ILE A 363 20.12 -14.77 16.70
C ILE A 363 21.64 -14.85 16.62
N LEU A 364 22.20 -16.01 16.90
CA LEU A 364 23.65 -16.22 16.87
C LEU A 364 24.25 -15.96 15.48
N GLN A 365 23.56 -16.39 14.41
CA GLN A 365 23.95 -16.10 13.03
C GLN A 365 23.93 -14.59 12.71
N ASP A 366 22.88 -13.89 13.15
CA ASP A 366 22.75 -12.44 12.93
C ASP A 366 23.86 -11.67 13.68
N GLN A 367 24.15 -12.07 14.92
CA GLN A 367 25.24 -11.47 15.73
C GLN A 367 26.62 -11.76 15.15
N ALA A 368 26.89 -12.96 14.64
CA ALA A 368 28.13 -13.29 13.95
C ALA A 368 28.32 -12.46 12.67
N ASN A 369 27.27 -12.29 11.87
CA ASN A 369 27.28 -11.44 10.69
C ASN A 369 27.57 -9.97 11.05
N LEU A 370 26.95 -9.47 12.13
CA LEU A 370 27.18 -8.11 12.61
C LEU A 370 28.62 -7.94 13.13
N ALA A 371 29.12 -8.91 13.88
CA ALA A 371 30.51 -8.93 14.38
C ALA A 371 31.52 -8.86 13.23
N SER A 372 31.31 -9.68 12.18
CA SER A 372 32.13 -9.67 10.97
C SER A 372 32.15 -8.32 10.25
N ARG A 373 31.00 -7.67 10.14
CA ARG A 373 30.86 -6.35 9.46
C ARG A 373 31.47 -5.20 10.26
N THR A 374 31.38 -5.28 11.57
CA THR A 374 31.81 -4.18 12.47
C THR A 374 33.20 -4.37 13.05
N GLY A 375 33.87 -5.50 12.79
CA GLY A 375 35.17 -5.85 13.38
C GLY A 375 35.11 -6.12 14.88
N LYS A 376 33.92 -6.43 15.40
CA LYS A 376 33.69 -6.71 16.83
C LYS A 376 33.69 -8.22 17.09
N SER A 377 33.74 -8.60 18.37
CA SER A 377 33.73 -10.00 18.79
C SER A 377 32.33 -10.48 19.18
N LEU A 378 32.14 -11.79 19.18
CA LEU A 378 30.96 -12.48 19.71
C LEU A 378 31.44 -13.63 20.61
N GLY A 379 31.19 -13.55 21.92
CA GLY A 379 31.44 -14.63 22.85
C GLY A 379 30.29 -15.63 22.89
N LEU A 380 30.62 -16.92 23.01
CA LEU A 380 29.66 -18.01 23.21
C LEU A 380 30.04 -18.82 24.44
N ILE A 381 29.08 -19.06 25.32
CA ILE A 381 29.17 -19.98 26.45
C ILE A 381 28.19 -21.12 26.15
N MET A 382 28.72 -22.34 26.05
CA MET A 382 27.91 -23.57 26.06
C MET A 382 27.93 -24.10 27.51
N LEU A 383 26.76 -24.39 28.08
CA LEU A 383 26.57 -24.75 29.47
C LEU A 383 25.71 -26.02 29.56
N ASP A 384 26.09 -26.93 30.45
CA ASP A 384 25.33 -28.14 30.73
C ASP A 384 25.23 -28.36 32.25
N ILE A 385 24.08 -28.83 32.70
CA ILE A 385 23.81 -29.12 34.11
C ILE A 385 24.37 -30.47 34.47
N ASP A 386 25.33 -30.48 35.40
CA ASP A 386 26.03 -31.69 35.80
C ASP A 386 25.09 -32.68 36.50
N HIS A 387 25.10 -33.93 36.04
CA HIS A 387 24.33 -35.04 36.64
C HIS A 387 22.82 -34.79 36.73
N PHE A 388 22.25 -34.03 35.80
CA PHE A 388 20.82 -33.66 35.83
C PHE A 388 19.88 -34.88 35.83
N LYS A 389 20.25 -35.95 35.12
CA LYS A 389 19.49 -37.21 35.16
C LYS A 389 19.42 -37.76 36.59
N THR A 390 20.55 -37.84 37.29
CA THR A 390 20.60 -38.29 38.70
C THR A 390 19.78 -37.37 39.62
N TYR A 391 19.80 -36.07 39.35
CA TYR A 391 18.99 -35.10 40.06
C TYR A 391 17.49 -35.37 39.89
N ASN A 392 17.04 -35.60 38.66
CA ASN A 392 15.67 -35.99 38.37
C ASN A 392 15.27 -37.34 39.02
N ASP A 393 16.18 -38.31 38.97
CA ASP A 393 15.95 -39.64 39.59
C ASP A 393 15.80 -39.52 41.10
N THR A 394 16.46 -38.51 41.73
CA THR A 394 16.41 -38.29 43.19
C THR A 394 15.22 -37.47 43.64
N TYR A 395 14.89 -36.38 42.94
CA TYR A 395 13.91 -35.39 43.38
C TYR A 395 12.61 -35.38 42.55
N GLY A 396 12.57 -36.14 41.45
CA GLY A 396 11.47 -36.18 40.50
C GLY A 396 11.54 -35.13 39.38
N HIS A 397 10.91 -35.42 38.27
CA HIS A 397 10.93 -34.56 37.07
C HIS A 397 10.32 -33.16 37.29
N GLN A 398 9.29 -33.06 38.16
CA GLN A 398 8.69 -31.76 38.45
C GLN A 398 9.67 -30.83 39.13
N VAL A 399 10.45 -31.31 40.10
CA VAL A 399 11.54 -30.56 40.77
C VAL A 399 12.63 -30.25 39.78
N GLY A 400 12.92 -31.15 38.82
CA GLY A 400 13.84 -30.90 37.72
C GLY A 400 13.40 -29.75 36.82
N ASP A 401 12.12 -29.66 36.49
CA ASP A 401 11.56 -28.57 35.70
C ASP A 401 11.59 -27.23 36.45
N GLU A 402 11.28 -27.24 37.74
CA GLU A 402 11.38 -26.05 38.61
C GLU A 402 12.79 -25.53 38.69
N ILE A 403 13.82 -26.42 38.86
CA ILE A 403 15.22 -26.00 38.94
C ILE A 403 15.72 -25.49 37.60
N LEU A 404 15.32 -26.09 36.44
CA LEU A 404 15.66 -25.57 35.13
C LEU A 404 15.16 -24.13 34.95
N THR A 405 13.95 -23.86 35.38
CA THR A 405 13.32 -22.52 35.30
C THR A 405 14.07 -21.53 36.23
N ALA A 406 14.36 -21.93 37.48
CA ALA A 406 15.08 -21.09 38.43
C ALA A 406 16.52 -20.78 37.96
N MET A 407 17.23 -21.77 37.42
CA MET A 407 18.56 -21.57 36.84
C MET A 407 18.55 -20.65 35.63
N CYS A 408 17.58 -20.78 34.76
CA CYS A 408 17.39 -19.85 33.64
C CYS A 408 17.16 -18.42 34.09
N GLN A 409 16.27 -18.18 35.04
CA GLN A 409 16.03 -16.85 35.61
C GLN A 409 17.33 -16.27 36.24
N CYS A 410 18.11 -17.10 36.93
CA CYS A 410 19.40 -16.72 37.46
C CYS A 410 20.35 -16.31 36.32
N MET A 411 20.50 -17.09 35.24
CA MET A 411 21.35 -16.74 34.10
C MET A 411 20.94 -15.40 33.48
N VAL A 412 19.68 -15.20 33.22
CA VAL A 412 19.14 -13.97 32.63
C VAL A 412 19.41 -12.74 33.51
N SER A 413 19.32 -12.89 34.86
CA SER A 413 19.56 -11.78 35.78
C SER A 413 21.05 -11.38 35.90
N HIS A 414 21.96 -12.25 35.47
CA HIS A 414 23.42 -12.04 35.57
C HIS A 414 24.09 -11.66 34.25
N ILE A 415 23.32 -11.40 33.21
CA ILE A 415 23.78 -10.90 31.90
C ILE A 415 23.14 -9.54 31.56
N LYS A 416 23.63 -8.86 30.52
CA LYS A 416 23.09 -7.58 30.07
C LYS A 416 21.86 -7.81 29.21
N LYS A 417 21.02 -6.77 29.02
CA LYS A 417 19.87 -6.79 28.09
C LYS A 417 20.28 -7.04 26.64
N SER A 418 21.54 -6.75 26.28
CA SER A 418 22.09 -7.00 24.94
C SER A 418 22.56 -8.43 24.71
N ASP A 419 22.60 -9.25 25.74
CA ASP A 419 23.07 -10.61 25.70
C ASP A 419 21.87 -11.58 25.58
N PHE A 420 22.12 -12.78 25.09
CA PHE A 420 21.05 -13.72 24.76
C PHE A 420 21.26 -15.05 25.49
N VAL A 421 20.19 -15.60 26.07
CA VAL A 421 20.15 -16.94 26.62
C VAL A 421 19.23 -17.82 25.81
N GLY A 422 19.64 -19.03 25.51
CA GLY A 422 18.83 -20.04 24.83
C GLY A 422 18.97 -21.41 25.46
N ARG A 423 17.91 -22.25 25.34
CA ARG A 423 17.97 -23.65 25.69
C ARG A 423 18.40 -24.45 24.45
N TRP A 424 19.54 -25.13 24.57
CA TRP A 424 20.16 -25.85 23.44
C TRP A 424 19.63 -27.29 23.34
N GLY A 425 19.46 -27.92 24.50
CA GLY A 425 18.93 -29.28 24.64
C GLY A 425 18.07 -29.42 25.89
N GLY A 426 17.90 -30.64 26.39
CA GLY A 426 17.11 -30.91 27.59
C GLY A 426 17.64 -30.19 28.84
N GLU A 427 18.93 -30.31 29.09
CA GLU A 427 19.69 -29.76 30.25
C GLU A 427 20.84 -28.84 29.81
N GLU A 428 20.90 -28.55 28.50
CA GLU A 428 21.96 -27.72 27.90
C GLU A 428 21.44 -26.31 27.61
N PHE A 429 22.25 -25.31 27.94
CA PHE A 429 21.96 -23.91 27.72
C PHE A 429 23.09 -23.22 26.97
N VAL A 430 22.79 -22.12 26.33
CA VAL A 430 23.77 -21.31 25.60
C VAL A 430 23.58 -19.83 25.92
N ILE A 431 24.69 -19.09 26.02
CA ILE A 431 24.70 -17.66 26.23
C ILE A 431 25.56 -17.02 25.16
N ALA A 432 25.00 -16.07 24.42
CA ALA A 432 25.69 -15.27 23.41
C ALA A 432 25.93 -13.86 23.93
N LEU A 433 27.16 -13.40 23.83
CA LEU A 433 27.64 -12.12 24.39
C LEU A 433 28.22 -11.25 23.26
N PRO A 434 27.39 -10.39 22.61
CA PRO A 434 27.90 -9.48 21.61
C PRO A 434 28.93 -8.50 22.16
N ASN A 435 29.98 -8.27 21.41
CA ASN A 435 31.09 -7.36 21.73
C ASN A 435 31.90 -7.73 23.02
N ALA A 436 31.84 -8.98 23.45
CA ALA A 436 32.61 -9.42 24.63
C ALA A 436 34.04 -9.77 24.23
N THR A 437 35.02 -9.33 25.05
CA THR A 437 36.42 -9.79 24.97
C THR A 437 36.58 -11.12 25.69
N ALA A 438 37.69 -11.85 25.46
CA ALA A 438 37.96 -13.12 26.15
C ALA A 438 37.97 -13.00 27.69
N PRO A 439 38.58 -11.97 28.32
CA PRO A 439 38.48 -11.77 29.77
C PRO A 439 37.05 -11.51 30.23
N GLN A 440 36.26 -10.71 29.49
CA GLN A 440 34.85 -10.46 29.83
C GLN A 440 33.98 -11.71 29.71
N LEU A 441 34.22 -12.54 28.69
CA LEU A 441 33.55 -13.81 28.51
C LEU A 441 33.80 -14.74 29.72
N LEU A 442 35.04 -14.87 30.15
CA LEU A 442 35.43 -15.67 31.32
C LEU A 442 34.83 -15.11 32.62
N ASP A 443 34.86 -13.80 32.82
CA ASP A 443 34.27 -13.13 34.00
C ASP A 443 32.74 -13.41 34.08
N ILE A 444 32.03 -13.27 32.99
CA ILE A 444 30.58 -13.54 32.92
C ILE A 444 30.30 -15.03 33.17
N ALA A 445 31.06 -15.95 32.56
CA ALA A 445 30.93 -17.38 32.78
C ALA A 445 31.18 -17.75 34.28
N THR A 446 32.18 -17.15 34.89
CA THR A 446 32.49 -17.36 36.30
C THR A 446 31.39 -16.85 37.23
N ARG A 447 30.89 -15.62 36.94
CA ARG A 447 29.80 -15.01 37.70
C ARG A 447 28.51 -15.83 37.58
N VAL A 448 28.15 -16.28 36.38
CA VAL A 448 26.98 -17.13 36.14
C VAL A 448 27.11 -18.45 36.88
N ARG A 449 28.30 -19.13 36.83
CA ARG A 449 28.53 -20.39 37.53
C ARG A 449 28.37 -20.21 39.04
N GLN A 450 28.95 -19.15 39.61
CA GLN A 450 28.85 -18.86 41.05
C GLN A 450 27.40 -18.59 41.45
N ALA A 451 26.68 -17.74 40.69
CA ALA A 451 25.29 -17.45 40.99
C ALA A 451 24.39 -18.70 40.89
N LEU A 452 24.64 -19.58 39.91
CA LEU A 452 23.91 -20.83 39.77
C LEU A 452 24.14 -21.78 40.95
N SER A 453 25.33 -21.81 41.56
CA SER A 453 25.62 -22.64 42.74
C SER A 453 24.85 -22.20 43.98
N GLU A 454 24.34 -20.98 44.01
CA GLU A 454 23.57 -20.42 45.12
C GLU A 454 22.04 -20.60 44.92
N VAL A 455 21.60 -21.04 43.75
CA VAL A 455 20.18 -21.27 43.44
C VAL A 455 19.65 -22.41 44.30
N LYS A 456 18.50 -22.20 44.92
CA LYS A 456 17.79 -23.17 45.72
C LYS A 456 16.30 -23.10 45.41
N ILE A 457 15.65 -24.24 45.38
CA ILE A 457 14.19 -24.33 45.26
C ILE A 457 13.62 -24.98 46.54
N LYS A 458 12.36 -24.83 46.80
CA LYS A 458 11.68 -25.50 47.92
C LYS A 458 10.86 -26.66 47.37
N ASN A 459 10.98 -27.84 47.99
CA ASN A 459 10.10 -28.96 47.70
C ASN A 459 8.72 -28.79 48.39
N HIS A 460 7.83 -29.72 48.15
CA HIS A 460 6.47 -29.74 48.77
C HIS A 460 6.52 -29.81 50.32
N GLU A 461 7.60 -30.31 50.90
CA GLU A 461 7.85 -30.39 52.34
C GLU A 461 8.54 -29.14 52.90
N GLN A 462 8.73 -28.09 52.12
CA GLN A 462 9.42 -26.85 52.44
C GLN A 462 10.95 -27.01 52.64
N ASP A 463 11.53 -28.18 52.32
CA ASP A 463 12.98 -28.36 52.36
C ASP A 463 13.68 -27.63 51.20
N SER A 464 14.83 -27.06 51.49
CA SER A 464 15.65 -26.35 50.52
C SER A 464 16.52 -27.33 49.74
N ILE A 465 16.20 -27.49 48.44
CA ILE A 465 16.99 -28.33 47.52
C ILE A 465 17.97 -27.42 46.76
N PRO A 466 19.30 -27.68 46.85
CA PRO A 466 20.29 -26.92 46.09
C PRO A 466 20.24 -27.29 44.60
N ALA A 467 20.59 -26.34 43.71
CA ALA A 467 20.79 -26.62 42.31
C ALA A 467 22.00 -27.54 42.07
N PRO A 468 21.99 -28.38 41.04
CA PRO A 468 23.16 -29.09 40.58
C PRO A 468 24.21 -28.10 40.03
N THR A 469 25.49 -28.54 39.99
CA THR A 469 26.56 -27.76 39.39
C THR A 469 26.46 -27.69 37.88
N VAL A 470 27.26 -26.82 37.25
CA VAL A 470 27.28 -26.66 35.80
C VAL A 470 28.69 -26.69 35.24
N SER A 471 28.86 -27.33 34.09
CA SER A 471 30.08 -27.28 33.31
C SER A 471 29.90 -26.31 32.15
N GLN A 472 30.97 -25.58 31.78
CA GLN A 472 30.91 -24.55 30.75
C GLN A 472 32.07 -24.65 29.76
N GLY A 473 31.78 -24.48 28.47
CA GLY A 473 32.76 -24.35 27.41
C GLY A 473 32.62 -22.98 26.71
N LEU A 474 33.72 -22.25 26.61
CA LEU A 474 33.77 -20.87 26.13
C LEU A 474 34.48 -20.79 24.77
N ALA A 475 33.94 -20.02 23.84
CA ALA A 475 34.59 -19.71 22.57
C ALA A 475 34.27 -18.28 22.10
N ILE A 476 35.18 -17.69 21.32
CA ILE A 476 35.06 -16.31 20.86
C ILE A 476 35.30 -16.20 19.35
N PHE A 477 34.36 -15.56 18.66
CA PHE A 477 34.43 -15.25 17.25
C PHE A 477 34.86 -13.77 17.06
N PRO A 478 35.65 -13.38 16.03
CA PRO A 478 36.31 -14.27 15.04
C PRO A 478 37.70 -14.76 15.50
N HIS A 479 38.12 -14.50 16.72
CA HIS A 479 39.50 -14.72 17.17
C HIS A 479 39.91 -16.21 17.26
N GLU A 480 38.98 -17.10 17.61
CA GLU A 480 39.23 -18.51 17.82
C GLU A 480 38.54 -19.40 16.77
N ALA A 481 37.54 -18.86 16.08
CA ALA A 481 36.75 -19.55 15.06
C ALA A 481 36.48 -18.60 13.89
N ALA A 482 36.63 -19.06 12.66
CA ALA A 482 36.40 -18.27 11.46
C ALA A 482 34.92 -18.29 11.02
N THR A 483 34.16 -19.31 11.44
CA THR A 483 32.77 -19.52 11.11
C THR A 483 31.93 -19.77 12.36
N LEU A 484 30.61 -19.56 12.25
CA LEU A 484 29.66 -19.88 13.31
C LEU A 484 29.68 -21.36 13.69
N VAL A 485 29.83 -22.25 12.70
CA VAL A 485 29.88 -23.69 12.93
C VAL A 485 31.12 -24.06 13.75
N GLU A 486 32.27 -23.47 13.44
CA GLU A 486 33.50 -23.65 14.19
C GLU A 486 33.40 -23.10 15.62
N LEU A 487 32.73 -21.94 15.81
CA LEU A 487 32.48 -21.34 17.10
C LEU A 487 31.70 -22.27 18.02
N ILE A 488 30.59 -22.82 17.53
CA ILE A 488 29.73 -23.74 18.26
C ILE A 488 30.52 -25.02 18.60
N HIS A 489 31.19 -25.58 17.60
CA HIS A 489 31.98 -26.82 17.77
C HIS A 489 33.07 -26.65 18.79
N LEU A 490 33.76 -25.51 18.80
CA LEU A 490 34.82 -25.22 19.76
C LEU A 490 34.28 -25.06 21.18
N ALA A 491 33.14 -24.38 21.37
CA ALA A 491 32.49 -24.25 22.68
C ALA A 491 32.03 -25.63 23.20
N ASP A 492 31.47 -26.48 22.35
CA ASP A 492 31.02 -27.82 22.69
C ASP A 492 32.22 -28.74 23.09
N GLN A 493 33.32 -28.73 22.32
CA GLN A 493 34.53 -29.45 22.67
C GLN A 493 35.06 -29.04 24.03
N ARG A 494 35.06 -27.74 24.36
CA ARG A 494 35.51 -27.24 25.67
C ARG A 494 34.55 -27.64 26.78
N LEU A 495 33.25 -27.65 26.54
CA LEU A 495 32.28 -28.17 27.49
C LEU A 495 32.51 -29.65 27.78
N TYR A 496 32.79 -30.44 26.75
CA TYR A 496 33.15 -31.85 26.94
C TYR A 496 34.42 -32.02 27.79
N LEU A 497 35.45 -31.17 27.58
CA LEU A 497 36.66 -31.18 28.41
C LEU A 497 36.39 -30.79 29.86
N ALA A 498 35.55 -29.80 30.11
CA ALA A 498 35.12 -29.41 31.46
C ALA A 498 34.45 -30.59 32.19
N LYS A 499 33.54 -31.29 31.50
CA LYS A 499 32.91 -32.52 32.05
C LYS A 499 33.92 -33.64 32.34
N ALA A 500 34.93 -33.85 31.47
CA ALA A 500 35.94 -34.87 31.62
C ALA A 500 36.95 -34.60 32.75
N ARG A 501 37.18 -33.29 33.08
CA ARG A 501 38.12 -32.87 34.14
C ARG A 501 37.52 -32.88 35.54
N GLY A 502 36.31 -33.29 35.72
CA GLY A 502 35.68 -33.43 37.03
C GLY A 502 34.39 -32.69 37.21
N ARG A 503 33.89 -32.03 36.14
CA ARG A 503 32.67 -31.19 36.15
C ARG A 503 32.79 -29.96 37.04
N ASN A 504 31.76 -29.13 37.09
CA ASN A 504 31.74 -27.84 37.78
C ASN A 504 32.94 -26.94 37.38
N GLU A 505 33.31 -26.98 36.12
CA GLU A 505 34.53 -26.36 35.58
C GLU A 505 34.18 -25.48 34.37
N ILE A 506 35.06 -24.52 34.09
CA ILE A 506 35.02 -23.65 32.94
C ILE A 506 36.24 -23.91 32.07
N GLU A 507 36.03 -24.31 30.81
CA GLU A 507 37.09 -24.44 29.83
C GLU A 507 37.04 -23.27 28.82
N ALA A 508 38.16 -22.56 28.71
CA ALA A 508 38.38 -21.47 27.77
C ALA A 508 39.69 -21.70 27.00
N ALA A 509 40.02 -20.78 26.08
CA ALA A 509 41.35 -20.81 25.46
C ALA A 509 42.44 -20.79 26.54
N GLN A 510 43.38 -21.73 26.47
CA GLN A 510 44.56 -21.64 27.31
C GLN A 510 45.42 -20.46 26.83
N ASP A 511 45.70 -19.50 27.73
CA ASP A 511 46.69 -18.47 27.44
C ASP A 511 48.03 -19.15 27.13
N ARG A 512 48.50 -19.08 25.89
CA ARG A 512 49.80 -19.69 25.46
C ARG A 512 51.00 -19.09 26.19
N ASN A 513 50.83 -18.19 27.15
CA ASN A 513 51.89 -17.51 27.91
C ASN A 513 52.06 -17.98 29.36
N GLN A 514 51.34 -19.01 29.82
CA GLN A 514 51.69 -19.63 31.10
C GLN A 514 52.65 -20.81 30.85
N THR A 515 53.93 -20.53 30.83
CA THR A 515 55.00 -21.53 31.00
C THR A 515 54.74 -22.26 32.30
N PRO A 516 54.75 -23.62 32.37
CA PRO A 516 54.56 -24.32 33.61
C PRO A 516 55.79 -24.03 34.54
N VAL A 517 55.50 -23.36 35.64
CA VAL A 517 56.50 -23.30 36.72
C VAL A 517 56.74 -24.73 37.17
N ALA A 518 57.90 -25.29 36.76
CA ALA A 518 58.41 -26.57 37.24
C ALA A 518 58.50 -26.52 38.77
N LYS A 519 57.73 -27.33 39.49
CA LYS A 519 57.96 -27.62 40.89
C LYS A 519 59.32 -28.26 40.97
N ALA A 520 60.31 -27.47 41.38
CA ALA A 520 61.58 -28.01 41.85
C ALA A 520 61.35 -28.77 43.21
N THR A 521 61.81 -29.97 43.22
CA THR A 521 61.87 -30.94 44.33
C THR A 521 62.32 -30.37 45.65
#